data_caa35482b87548a4705fda89f2d5ae2c
#
_entry.id   caa35482b87548a4705fda89f2d5ae2c
#
_cell.length_a   1.000
_cell.length_b   1.000
_cell.length_c   1.000
_cell.angle_alpha   90.00
_cell.angle_beta   90.00
_cell.angle_gamma   90.00
#
_symmetry.space_group_name_H-M   'P 1'
#
loop_
_entity.id
_entity.type
_entity.pdbx_description
1 polymer ?
#
loop_
_entity_poly.entity_id
_entity_poly.type
_entity_poly.pdbx_seq_one_letter_code
_entity_poly.pdbx_strand_id
1 'polypeptide(L)'
;MEPHERVQAACDFLLQSPPGEINDVLNDVRNIISDDNLLEEGVIPALKKYNLAQFITVEVPETNHQSIISEAARLEGEEQERWVDPRSKQSFAFDHITLEASDPQPFEPNEGSEPFRVALEKASLNYLLAHFHDGVTSVFASQAITNQFILQIVANKYNPTNFWSGRWRSEYIVDLNEHTVKGTMLVNVHYYEQGNVQLSTTHSISFSLPPAIVTASPESAGTKILALIESEEAKYQNSLNDTYHEMSEKTFKSLRRALPMTRSKLDWEKVLGYKLGAELSSSKGAFTPGS
;
A
#
# COMPACT_ATOMS: atom_id res chain seq x y z
N MET A 1 21.85 9.03 -25.31
CA MET A 1 20.57 8.47 -24.87
C MET A 1 19.52 8.98 -25.83
N GLU A 2 18.86 8.09 -26.52
CA GLU A 2 17.78 8.45 -27.43
C GLU A 2 16.59 9.05 -26.66
N PRO A 3 15.74 9.88 -27.32
CA PRO A 3 14.62 10.54 -26.62
C PRO A 3 13.72 9.55 -25.86
N HIS A 4 13.36 8.43 -26.46
CA HIS A 4 12.55 7.40 -25.81
C HIS A 4 13.23 6.74 -24.61
N GLU A 5 14.54 6.52 -24.65
CA GLU A 5 15.30 5.98 -23.50
C GLU A 5 15.30 6.98 -22.32
N ARG A 6 15.35 8.29 -22.61
CA ARG A 6 15.25 9.33 -21.58
C ARG A 6 13.88 9.32 -20.91
N VAL A 7 12.81 9.23 -21.71
CA VAL A 7 11.44 9.15 -21.21
C VAL A 7 11.27 7.90 -20.35
N GLN A 8 11.72 6.76 -20.83
CA GLN A 8 11.62 5.49 -20.08
C GLN A 8 12.35 5.60 -18.73
N ALA A 9 13.60 6.09 -18.73
CA ALA A 9 14.38 6.27 -17.52
C ALA A 9 13.74 7.27 -16.54
N ALA A 10 13.12 8.34 -17.06
CA ALA A 10 12.42 9.33 -16.25
C ALA A 10 11.11 8.76 -15.68
N CYS A 11 10.36 7.98 -16.47
CA CYS A 11 9.14 7.31 -16.02
C CYS A 11 9.40 6.23 -14.97
N ASP A 12 10.59 5.62 -14.96
CA ASP A 12 10.96 4.64 -13.92
C ASP A 12 11.04 5.29 -12.53
N PHE A 13 11.27 6.62 -12.43
CA PHE A 13 11.19 7.35 -11.16
C PHE A 13 9.74 7.38 -10.62
N LEU A 14 8.72 7.42 -11.49
CA LEU A 14 7.33 7.37 -11.07
C LEU A 14 7.01 6.07 -10.33
N LEU A 15 7.55 4.94 -10.80
CA LEU A 15 7.35 3.63 -10.17
C LEU A 15 7.97 3.53 -8.78
N GLN A 16 9.00 4.35 -8.51
CA GLN A 16 9.71 4.39 -7.23
C GLN A 16 9.24 5.52 -6.32
N SER A 17 8.19 6.24 -6.70
CA SER A 17 7.69 7.38 -5.93
C SER A 17 7.34 6.99 -4.50
N PRO A 18 7.81 7.74 -3.50
CA PRO A 18 7.45 7.54 -2.11
C PRO A 18 5.94 7.68 -1.89
N PRO A 19 5.40 7.13 -0.79
CA PRO A 19 4.01 7.31 -0.44
C PRO A 19 3.60 8.79 -0.37
N GLY A 20 2.59 9.17 -1.16
CA GLY A 20 2.04 10.53 -1.20
C GLY A 20 2.72 11.51 -2.17
N GLU A 21 3.83 11.14 -2.81
CA GLU A 21 4.65 12.09 -3.58
C GLU A 21 4.62 11.88 -5.11
N ILE A 22 3.72 11.06 -5.62
CA ILE A 22 3.64 10.74 -7.05
C ILE A 22 3.47 12.01 -7.92
N ASN A 23 2.71 13.00 -7.46
CA ASN A 23 2.47 14.23 -8.21
C ASN A 23 3.72 15.12 -8.27
N ASP A 24 4.50 15.18 -7.19
CA ASP A 24 5.75 15.94 -7.15
C ASP A 24 6.78 15.29 -8.06
N VAL A 25 6.91 13.96 -8.01
CA VAL A 25 7.79 13.21 -8.91
C VAL A 25 7.35 13.36 -10.38
N LEU A 26 6.05 13.38 -10.67
CA LEU A 26 5.54 13.62 -12.02
C LEU A 26 5.91 15.02 -12.54
N ASN A 27 5.79 16.03 -11.69
CA ASN A 27 6.21 17.40 -12.04
C ASN A 27 7.73 17.48 -12.32
N ASP A 28 8.54 16.79 -11.53
CA ASP A 28 9.99 16.73 -11.74
C ASP A 28 10.33 16.00 -13.05
N VAL A 29 9.67 14.87 -13.32
CA VAL A 29 9.81 14.13 -14.60
C VAL A 29 9.45 15.02 -15.79
N ARG A 30 8.36 15.79 -15.69
CA ARG A 30 7.95 16.76 -16.72
C ARG A 30 9.02 17.82 -16.96
N ASN A 31 9.63 18.37 -15.91
CA ASN A 31 10.70 19.34 -16.02
C ASN A 31 11.97 18.75 -16.66
N ILE A 32 12.30 17.48 -16.39
CA ILE A 32 13.47 16.79 -16.96
C ILE A 32 13.29 16.53 -18.46
N ILE A 33 12.10 16.10 -18.88
CA ILE A 33 11.82 15.76 -20.28
C ILE A 33 11.62 17.01 -21.12
N SER A 34 10.90 18.02 -20.60
CA SER A 34 10.62 19.30 -21.25
C SER A 34 9.97 19.20 -22.65
N ASP A 35 9.27 18.09 -22.91
CA ASP A 35 8.53 17.82 -24.14
C ASP A 35 7.24 17.06 -23.75
N ASP A 36 6.12 17.76 -23.74
CA ASP A 36 4.85 17.22 -23.26
C ASP A 36 4.31 16.08 -24.15
N ASN A 37 4.51 16.14 -25.46
CA ASN A 37 4.02 15.07 -26.37
C ASN A 37 4.80 13.78 -26.17
N LEU A 38 6.12 13.88 -26.06
CA LEU A 38 6.99 12.74 -25.83
C LEU A 38 6.76 12.14 -24.43
N LEU A 39 6.46 12.99 -23.45
CA LEU A 39 6.17 12.59 -22.09
C LEU A 39 4.86 11.82 -21.99
N GLU A 40 3.80 12.27 -22.65
CA GLU A 40 2.48 11.65 -22.61
C GLU A 40 2.53 10.17 -23.03
N GLU A 41 3.28 9.85 -24.10
CA GLU A 41 3.44 8.46 -24.56
C GLU A 41 4.07 7.52 -23.52
N GLY A 42 4.96 8.03 -22.68
CA GLY A 42 5.66 7.24 -21.65
C GLY A 42 5.01 7.28 -20.27
N VAL A 43 4.40 8.40 -19.90
CA VAL A 43 3.83 8.63 -18.57
C VAL A 43 2.57 7.81 -18.34
N ILE A 44 1.66 7.73 -19.29
CA ILE A 44 0.39 7.00 -19.14
C ILE A 44 0.63 5.52 -18.78
N PRO A 45 1.47 4.77 -19.51
CA PRO A 45 1.79 3.39 -19.15
C PRO A 45 2.47 3.27 -17.77
N ALA A 46 3.34 4.22 -17.41
CA ALA A 46 4.04 4.22 -16.13
C ALA A 46 3.08 4.49 -14.96
N LEU A 47 2.18 5.49 -15.09
CA LEU A 47 1.15 5.75 -14.10
C LEU A 47 0.18 4.58 -13.94
N LYS A 48 -0.24 3.96 -15.04
CA LYS A 48 -1.04 2.74 -14.99
C LYS A 48 -0.34 1.65 -14.19
N LYS A 49 0.91 1.35 -14.52
CA LYS A 49 1.71 0.35 -13.81
C LYS A 49 1.86 0.70 -12.32
N TYR A 50 2.12 1.98 -12.01
CA TYR A 50 2.17 2.46 -10.63
C TYR A 50 0.85 2.27 -9.91
N ASN A 51 -0.27 2.72 -10.49
CA ASN A 51 -1.58 2.67 -9.88
C ASN A 51 -2.03 1.24 -9.56
N LEU A 52 -1.80 0.30 -10.49
CA LEU A 52 -2.10 -1.11 -10.30
C LEU A 52 -1.21 -1.74 -9.22
N ALA A 53 0.10 -1.48 -9.25
CA ALA A 53 1.05 -2.00 -8.27
C ALA A 53 0.83 -1.42 -6.86
N GLN A 54 0.32 -0.20 -6.78
CA GLN A 54 0.07 0.50 -5.52
C GLN A 54 -1.37 0.37 -5.03
N PHE A 55 -2.21 -0.41 -5.71
CA PHE A 55 -3.61 -0.62 -5.35
C PHE A 55 -4.32 0.70 -5.05
N ILE A 56 -4.31 1.62 -6.02
CA ILE A 56 -4.94 2.93 -5.85
C ILE A 56 -6.43 2.73 -5.60
N THR A 57 -6.98 3.52 -4.68
CA THR A 57 -8.40 3.50 -4.36
C THR A 57 -9.14 4.58 -5.14
N VAL A 58 -10.36 4.28 -5.53
CA VAL A 58 -11.27 5.19 -6.23
C VAL A 58 -12.65 5.16 -5.60
N GLU A 59 -13.32 6.30 -5.55
CA GLU A 59 -14.73 6.36 -5.20
C GLU A 59 -15.55 5.73 -6.33
N VAL A 60 -16.36 4.73 -5.99
CA VAL A 60 -17.20 4.05 -6.96
C VAL A 60 -18.37 4.96 -7.31
N PRO A 61 -18.64 5.23 -8.61
CA PRO A 61 -19.74 6.12 -9.02
C PRO A 61 -21.07 5.74 -8.40
N GLU A 62 -21.81 6.75 -7.97
CA GLU A 62 -23.16 6.61 -7.38
C GLU A 62 -23.21 5.78 -6.08
N THR A 63 -22.05 5.59 -5.41
CA THR A 63 -21.95 4.88 -4.13
C THR A 63 -21.27 5.73 -3.06
N ASN A 64 -21.26 5.22 -1.83
CA ASN A 64 -20.61 5.88 -0.68
C ASN A 64 -19.37 5.10 -0.20
N HIS A 65 -18.72 4.34 -1.07
CA HIS A 65 -17.52 3.59 -0.72
C HIS A 65 -16.46 3.64 -1.81
N GLN A 66 -15.26 3.26 -1.45
CA GLN A 66 -14.11 3.14 -2.34
C GLN A 66 -13.88 1.67 -2.72
N SER A 67 -13.40 1.47 -3.95
CA SER A 67 -12.90 0.20 -4.45
C SER A 67 -11.41 0.31 -4.79
N ILE A 68 -10.76 -0.83 -4.97
CA ILE A 68 -9.32 -0.92 -5.24
C ILE A 68 -9.13 -1.17 -6.73
N ILE A 69 -8.27 -0.36 -7.35
CA ILE A 69 -7.82 -0.54 -8.74
C ILE A 69 -6.60 -1.46 -8.74
N SER A 70 -6.78 -2.66 -9.29
CA SER A 70 -5.75 -3.70 -9.36
C SER A 70 -6.03 -4.65 -10.52
N GLU A 71 -5.10 -5.52 -10.83
CA GLU A 71 -5.33 -6.57 -11.85
C GLU A 71 -6.50 -7.51 -11.46
N ALA A 72 -6.74 -7.72 -10.16
CA ALA A 72 -7.87 -8.53 -9.70
C ALA A 72 -9.24 -7.87 -9.94
N ALA A 73 -9.27 -6.54 -10.01
CA ALA A 73 -10.48 -5.78 -10.30
C ALA A 73 -10.74 -5.61 -11.80
N ARG A 74 -9.77 -5.95 -12.65
CA ARG A 74 -9.88 -5.75 -14.10
C ARG A 74 -10.85 -6.75 -14.71
N LEU A 75 -11.78 -6.25 -15.51
CA LEU A 75 -12.74 -7.07 -16.24
C LEU A 75 -12.09 -7.61 -17.53
N GLU A 76 -12.08 -8.93 -17.67
CA GLU A 76 -11.52 -9.58 -18.85
C GLU A 76 -12.54 -9.64 -20.00
N GLY A 77 -12.06 -9.58 -21.24
CA GLY A 77 -12.87 -9.79 -22.45
C GLY A 77 -13.58 -8.57 -23.01
N GLU A 78 -13.42 -7.40 -22.40
CA GLU A 78 -13.97 -6.14 -22.90
C GLU A 78 -13.04 -5.46 -23.92
N GLU A 79 -13.61 -4.76 -24.91
CA GLU A 79 -12.82 -3.98 -25.87
C GLU A 79 -12.13 -2.78 -25.22
N GLN A 80 -12.80 -2.19 -24.24
CA GLN A 80 -12.27 -1.10 -23.40
C GLN A 80 -11.94 -1.64 -22.01
N GLU A 81 -10.87 -1.15 -21.45
CA GLU A 81 -10.45 -1.54 -20.12
C GLU A 81 -11.43 -1.04 -19.05
N ARG A 82 -11.96 -1.95 -18.26
CA ARG A 82 -12.91 -1.67 -17.19
C ARG A 82 -12.51 -2.36 -15.90
N TRP A 83 -12.90 -1.77 -14.79
CA TRP A 83 -12.70 -2.30 -13.45
C TRP A 83 -14.03 -2.62 -12.79
N VAL A 84 -14.04 -3.62 -11.95
CA VAL A 84 -15.25 -4.11 -11.28
C VAL A 84 -15.19 -3.76 -9.80
N ASP A 85 -16.30 -3.26 -9.29
CA ASP A 85 -16.60 -3.28 -7.86
C ASP A 85 -17.70 -4.31 -7.58
N PRO A 86 -17.35 -5.50 -7.06
CA PRO A 86 -18.33 -6.55 -6.80
C PRO A 86 -19.35 -6.17 -5.73
N ARG A 87 -19.01 -5.22 -4.82
CA ARG A 87 -19.88 -4.77 -3.74
C ARG A 87 -21.10 -4.01 -4.27
N SER A 88 -20.89 -3.07 -5.16
CA SER A 88 -21.95 -2.32 -5.81
C SER A 88 -22.54 -3.04 -7.02
N LYS A 89 -21.91 -4.13 -7.48
CA LYS A 89 -22.25 -4.84 -8.71
C LYS A 89 -22.20 -3.92 -9.93
N GLN A 90 -21.11 -3.16 -10.00
CA GLN A 90 -20.85 -2.23 -11.11
C GLN A 90 -19.48 -2.50 -11.71
N SER A 91 -19.37 -2.23 -13.01
CA SER A 91 -18.11 -2.01 -13.70
C SER A 91 -18.01 -0.55 -14.12
N PHE A 92 -16.81 -0.01 -14.21
CA PHE A 92 -16.58 1.39 -14.56
C PHE A 92 -15.26 1.55 -15.33
N ALA A 93 -15.15 2.64 -16.09
CA ALA A 93 -13.89 3.09 -16.66
C ALA A 93 -13.10 3.88 -15.61
N PHE A 94 -11.77 3.76 -15.63
CA PHE A 94 -10.89 4.46 -14.69
C PHE A 94 -9.79 5.20 -15.46
N ASP A 95 -9.64 6.49 -15.15
CA ASP A 95 -8.57 7.32 -15.70
C ASP A 95 -7.35 7.28 -14.77
N HIS A 96 -6.23 6.79 -15.27
CA HIS A 96 -4.98 6.65 -14.51
C HIS A 96 -4.26 7.97 -14.24
N ILE A 97 -4.66 9.08 -14.88
CA ILE A 97 -4.10 10.42 -14.69
C ILE A 97 -4.91 11.19 -13.66
N THR A 98 -6.23 11.28 -13.86
CA THR A 98 -7.13 12.03 -12.96
C THR A 98 -7.50 11.24 -11.71
N LEU A 99 -7.32 9.92 -11.73
CA LEU A 99 -7.74 8.97 -10.69
C LEU A 99 -9.26 8.97 -10.46
N GLU A 100 -10.03 9.20 -11.49
CA GLU A 100 -11.48 9.25 -11.44
C GLU A 100 -12.11 8.04 -12.12
N ALA A 101 -13.19 7.54 -11.54
CA ALA A 101 -14.06 6.53 -12.15
C ALA A 101 -15.22 7.18 -12.89
N SER A 102 -15.58 6.61 -14.03
CA SER A 102 -16.67 7.11 -14.89
C SER A 102 -17.40 5.96 -15.58
N ASP A 103 -18.50 6.27 -16.24
CA ASP A 103 -19.28 5.32 -17.04
C ASP A 103 -19.65 4.03 -16.28
N PRO A 104 -20.39 4.15 -15.15
CA PRO A 104 -20.82 2.98 -14.40
C PRO A 104 -21.79 2.12 -15.22
N GLN A 105 -21.55 0.81 -15.24
CA GLN A 105 -22.41 -0.16 -15.91
C GLN A 105 -22.71 -1.33 -14.96
N PRO A 106 -23.89 -1.96 -15.04
CA PRO A 106 -24.20 -3.13 -14.27
C PRO A 106 -23.17 -4.26 -14.50
N PHE A 107 -22.78 -4.91 -13.43
CA PHE A 107 -21.94 -6.10 -13.45
C PHE A 107 -22.67 -7.25 -12.75
N GLU A 108 -22.75 -8.39 -13.40
CA GLU A 108 -23.37 -9.60 -12.83
C GLU A 108 -22.28 -10.52 -12.30
N PRO A 109 -22.12 -10.65 -10.96
CA PRO A 109 -21.17 -11.59 -10.37
C PRO A 109 -21.61 -13.03 -10.61
N ASN A 110 -20.64 -13.95 -10.58
CA ASN A 110 -20.91 -15.37 -10.69
C ASN A 110 -21.71 -15.87 -9.46
N GLU A 111 -22.95 -16.32 -9.66
CA GLU A 111 -23.86 -16.74 -8.62
C GLU A 111 -23.28 -17.86 -7.71
N GLY A 112 -22.44 -18.73 -8.26
CA GLY A 112 -21.84 -19.83 -7.51
C GLY A 112 -20.77 -19.39 -6.51
N SER A 113 -20.02 -18.35 -6.82
CA SER A 113 -18.95 -17.82 -5.95
C SER A 113 -19.41 -16.68 -5.03
N GLU A 114 -20.48 -16.01 -5.38
CA GLU A 114 -20.95 -14.79 -4.70
C GLU A 114 -21.24 -14.98 -3.22
N PRO A 115 -21.89 -16.06 -2.75
CA PRO A 115 -22.15 -16.25 -1.30
C PRO A 115 -20.86 -16.27 -0.46
N PHE A 116 -19.82 -16.93 -0.96
CA PHE A 116 -18.53 -16.97 -0.26
C PHE A 116 -17.78 -15.64 -0.37
N ARG A 117 -17.78 -15.02 -1.55
CA ARG A 117 -17.19 -13.70 -1.75
C ARG A 117 -17.75 -12.66 -0.78
N VAL A 118 -19.09 -12.58 -0.67
CA VAL A 118 -19.78 -11.65 0.24
C VAL A 118 -19.43 -11.94 1.70
N ALA A 119 -19.38 -13.20 2.08
CA ALA A 119 -19.03 -13.58 3.44
C ALA A 119 -17.56 -13.20 3.77
N LEU A 120 -16.65 -13.45 2.86
CA LEU A 120 -15.23 -13.06 3.00
C LEU A 120 -15.08 -11.54 3.05
N GLU A 121 -15.81 -10.80 2.20
CA GLU A 121 -15.83 -9.33 2.21
C GLU A 121 -16.35 -8.78 3.53
N LYS A 122 -17.46 -9.32 4.04
CA LYS A 122 -17.99 -8.89 5.34
C LYS A 122 -16.99 -9.13 6.47
N ALA A 123 -16.29 -10.25 6.46
CA ALA A 123 -15.25 -10.54 7.43
C ALA A 123 -14.08 -9.57 7.29
N SER A 124 -13.66 -9.24 6.06
CA SER A 124 -12.58 -8.29 5.80
C SER A 124 -12.93 -6.85 6.20
N LEU A 125 -14.16 -6.43 6.02
CA LEU A 125 -14.64 -5.13 6.51
C LEU A 125 -14.59 -5.02 8.04
N ASN A 126 -14.97 -6.07 8.74
CA ASN A 126 -14.86 -6.11 10.21
C ASN A 126 -13.39 -6.04 10.66
N TYR A 127 -12.52 -6.79 9.98
CA TYR A 127 -11.09 -6.76 10.21
C TYR A 127 -10.51 -5.35 9.97
N LEU A 128 -10.88 -4.72 8.85
CA LEU A 128 -10.46 -3.38 8.49
C LEU A 128 -10.81 -2.34 9.58
N LEU A 129 -12.06 -2.37 10.07
CA LEU A 129 -12.52 -1.47 11.13
C LEU A 129 -11.74 -1.62 12.44
N ALA A 130 -11.23 -2.82 12.72
CA ALA A 130 -10.46 -3.10 13.93
C ALA A 130 -9.00 -2.66 13.82
N HIS A 131 -8.40 -2.71 12.62
CA HIS A 131 -6.96 -2.58 12.43
C HIS A 131 -6.52 -1.39 11.57
N PHE A 132 -7.35 -0.91 10.63
CA PHE A 132 -7.00 0.12 9.65
C PHE A 132 -8.07 1.21 9.58
N HIS A 133 -7.90 2.27 10.34
CA HIS A 133 -8.93 3.31 10.54
C HIS A 133 -9.50 3.88 9.23
N ASP A 134 -8.65 4.21 8.25
CA ASP A 134 -9.05 4.78 6.96
C ASP A 134 -8.68 3.83 5.80
N GLY A 135 -8.72 2.53 6.06
CA GLY A 135 -8.38 1.53 5.06
C GLY A 135 -9.52 1.24 4.09
N VAL A 136 -9.15 0.63 2.97
CA VAL A 136 -10.09 0.11 1.96
C VAL A 136 -9.82 -1.38 1.76
N THR A 137 -10.86 -2.17 1.64
CA THR A 137 -10.76 -3.58 1.29
C THR A 137 -11.71 -3.92 0.16
N SER A 138 -11.25 -4.78 -0.73
CA SER A 138 -12.05 -5.35 -1.81
C SER A 138 -11.83 -6.85 -1.91
N VAL A 139 -12.87 -7.59 -2.24
CA VAL A 139 -12.82 -9.04 -2.45
C VAL A 139 -13.37 -9.37 -3.81
N PHE A 140 -12.53 -9.99 -4.63
CA PHE A 140 -12.86 -10.42 -5.98
C PHE A 140 -12.92 -11.94 -6.05
N ALA A 141 -13.89 -12.47 -6.80
CA ALA A 141 -13.83 -13.86 -7.24
C ALA A 141 -12.94 -13.95 -8.48
N SER A 142 -12.04 -14.92 -8.53
CA SER A 142 -11.19 -15.14 -9.71
C SER A 142 -12.05 -15.43 -10.95
N GLN A 143 -11.78 -14.74 -12.04
CA GLN A 143 -12.45 -15.00 -13.33
C GLN A 143 -11.91 -16.28 -13.99
N ALA A 144 -10.67 -16.66 -13.69
CA ALA A 144 -10.01 -17.81 -14.30
C ALA A 144 -10.21 -19.12 -13.51
N ILE A 145 -10.31 -19.05 -12.18
CA ILE A 145 -10.30 -20.23 -11.30
C ILE A 145 -11.51 -20.18 -10.37
N THR A 146 -12.42 -21.13 -10.53
CA THR A 146 -13.58 -21.29 -9.64
C THR A 146 -13.13 -21.57 -8.19
N ASN A 147 -13.85 -21.06 -7.20
CA ASN A 147 -13.53 -21.18 -5.77
C ASN A 147 -12.17 -20.56 -5.35
N GLN A 148 -11.64 -19.65 -6.15
CA GLN A 148 -10.50 -18.84 -5.77
C GLN A 148 -10.95 -17.38 -5.61
N PHE A 149 -10.49 -16.75 -4.53
CA PHE A 149 -10.86 -15.38 -4.17
C PHE A 149 -9.60 -14.58 -3.89
N ILE A 150 -9.64 -13.31 -4.28
CA ILE A 150 -8.56 -12.36 -4.08
C ILE A 150 -9.06 -11.29 -3.12
N LEU A 151 -8.49 -11.26 -1.93
CA LEU A 151 -8.74 -10.25 -0.90
C LEU A 151 -7.60 -9.24 -0.92
N GLN A 152 -7.93 -7.97 -1.04
CA GLN A 152 -6.97 -6.89 -1.00
C GLN A 152 -7.30 -5.91 0.12
N ILE A 153 -6.26 -5.41 0.81
CA ILE A 153 -6.37 -4.41 1.87
C ILE A 153 -5.36 -3.30 1.60
N VAL A 154 -5.85 -2.08 1.65
CA VAL A 154 -5.10 -0.86 1.42
C VAL A 154 -5.27 0.05 2.61
N ALA A 155 -4.16 0.53 3.18
CA ALA A 155 -4.19 1.56 4.19
C ALA A 155 -3.07 2.57 3.96
N ASN A 156 -3.39 3.84 4.19
CA ASN A 156 -2.44 4.93 4.14
C ASN A 156 -2.42 5.63 5.49
N LYS A 157 -1.25 6.06 5.91
CA LYS A 157 -1.09 6.90 7.07
C LYS A 157 -0.20 8.07 6.69
N TYR A 158 -0.75 9.27 6.73
CA TYR A 158 -0.10 10.47 6.25
C TYR A 158 -0.07 11.54 7.33
N ASN A 159 1.12 12.05 7.62
CA ASN A 159 1.28 13.12 8.60
C ASN A 159 2.33 14.14 8.11
N PRO A 160 1.93 15.10 7.26
CA PRO A 160 2.83 16.08 6.69
C PRO A 160 3.43 17.02 7.74
N THR A 161 2.73 17.25 8.85
CA THR A 161 3.21 18.11 9.94
C THR A 161 4.43 17.50 10.64
N ASN A 162 4.52 16.17 10.69
CA ASN A 162 5.64 15.42 11.25
C ASN A 162 6.54 14.79 10.19
N PHE A 163 6.40 15.19 8.93
CA PHE A 163 7.25 14.80 7.80
C PHE A 163 7.34 13.30 7.57
N TRP A 164 6.24 12.55 7.71
CA TRP A 164 6.23 11.14 7.40
C TRP A 164 4.94 10.69 6.71
N SER A 165 5.07 9.67 5.91
CA SER A 165 3.98 8.95 5.26
C SER A 165 4.23 7.44 5.31
N GLY A 166 3.16 6.69 5.41
CA GLY A 166 3.20 5.23 5.43
C GLY A 166 2.12 4.65 4.53
N ARG A 167 2.43 3.50 3.95
CA ARG A 167 1.55 2.78 3.05
C ARG A 167 1.61 1.29 3.36
N TRP A 168 0.45 0.69 3.55
CA TRP A 168 0.25 -0.76 3.65
C TRP A 168 -0.55 -1.24 2.46
N ARG A 169 -0.08 -2.30 1.81
CA ARG A 169 -0.76 -3.00 0.71
C ARG A 169 -0.66 -4.47 0.96
N SER A 170 -1.78 -5.16 1.08
CA SER A 170 -1.76 -6.61 1.16
C SER A 170 -2.75 -7.23 0.19
N GLU A 171 -2.36 -8.36 -0.36
CA GLU A 171 -3.16 -9.18 -1.24
C GLU A 171 -3.08 -10.63 -0.78
N TYR A 172 -4.23 -11.27 -0.69
CA TYR A 172 -4.36 -12.68 -0.28
C TYR A 172 -5.18 -13.45 -1.31
N ILE A 173 -4.59 -14.47 -1.85
CA ILE A 173 -5.25 -15.43 -2.74
C ILE A 173 -5.74 -16.58 -1.85
N VAL A 174 -7.04 -16.66 -1.67
CA VAL A 174 -7.75 -17.72 -0.93
C VAL A 174 -8.21 -18.77 -1.94
N ASP A 175 -7.60 -19.92 -1.93
CA ASP A 175 -7.92 -21.03 -2.83
C ASP A 175 -8.58 -22.16 -2.03
N LEU A 176 -9.88 -22.34 -2.27
CA LEU A 176 -10.66 -23.39 -1.60
C LEU A 176 -10.47 -24.78 -2.22
N ASN A 177 -9.96 -24.86 -3.46
CA ASN A 177 -9.66 -26.14 -4.10
C ASN A 177 -8.37 -26.72 -3.56
N GLU A 178 -7.34 -25.87 -3.45
CA GLU A 178 -6.01 -26.21 -2.92
C GLU A 178 -5.97 -26.18 -1.38
N HIS A 179 -7.02 -25.69 -0.74
CA HIS A 179 -7.06 -25.44 0.70
C HIS A 179 -5.88 -24.60 1.20
N THR A 180 -5.55 -23.52 0.47
CA THR A 180 -4.41 -22.66 0.78
C THR A 180 -4.78 -21.20 0.78
N VAL A 181 -4.03 -20.42 1.56
CA VAL A 181 -3.96 -18.96 1.43
C VAL A 181 -2.52 -18.58 1.13
N LYS A 182 -2.32 -17.81 0.08
CA LYS A 182 -1.05 -17.18 -0.26
C LYS A 182 -1.22 -15.68 -0.19
N GLY A 183 -0.32 -15.00 0.48
CA GLY A 183 -0.42 -13.56 0.65
C GLY A 183 0.90 -12.85 0.43
N THR A 184 0.79 -11.59 0.02
CA THR A 184 1.92 -10.67 -0.10
C THR A 184 1.55 -9.36 0.57
N MET A 185 2.42 -8.87 1.43
CA MET A 185 2.30 -7.59 2.13
C MET A 185 3.43 -6.67 1.71
N LEU A 186 3.10 -5.50 1.20
CA LEU A 186 4.04 -4.44 0.84
C LEU A 186 3.88 -3.29 1.84
N VAL A 187 4.97 -2.93 2.50
CA VAL A 187 5.03 -1.81 3.43
C VAL A 187 6.03 -0.80 2.93
N ASN A 188 5.58 0.44 2.73
CA ASN A 188 6.42 1.56 2.38
C ASN A 188 6.26 2.65 3.44
N VAL A 189 7.37 3.15 3.96
CA VAL A 189 7.41 4.29 4.88
C VAL A 189 8.41 5.30 4.36
N HIS A 190 8.04 6.56 4.41
CA HIS A 190 8.88 7.68 4.02
C HIS A 190 8.91 8.71 5.14
N TYR A 191 10.12 9.12 5.55
CA TYR A 191 10.38 10.15 6.55
C TYR A 191 11.34 11.18 5.94
N TYR A 192 10.95 12.48 5.93
CA TYR A 192 11.61 13.51 5.12
C TYR A 192 11.88 14.84 5.86
N GLU A 193 11.89 14.88 7.20
CA GLU A 193 12.10 16.13 7.97
C GLU A 193 13.48 16.76 7.74
N GLN A 194 14.55 15.98 7.79
CA GLN A 194 15.95 16.46 7.63
C GLN A 194 16.77 15.55 6.72
N GLY A 195 16.11 14.94 5.79
CA GLY A 195 16.71 13.98 4.88
C GLY A 195 15.64 13.20 4.15
N ASN A 196 16.04 12.13 3.52
CA ASN A 196 15.15 11.21 2.82
C ASN A 196 15.44 9.80 3.32
N VAL A 197 14.60 9.31 4.23
CA VAL A 197 14.69 7.94 4.75
C VAL A 197 13.48 7.16 4.29
N GLN A 198 13.72 6.10 3.53
CA GLN A 198 12.66 5.24 3.03
C GLN A 198 12.87 3.81 3.51
N LEU A 199 11.76 3.19 3.92
CA LEU A 199 11.67 1.76 4.10
C LEU A 199 10.72 1.23 3.04
N SER A 200 11.17 0.26 2.25
CA SER A 200 10.33 -0.52 1.35
C SER A 200 10.60 -1.99 1.63
N THR A 201 9.58 -2.72 2.02
CA THR A 201 9.71 -4.15 2.32
C THR A 201 8.51 -4.91 1.82
N THR A 202 8.77 -6.11 1.31
CA THR A 202 7.75 -7.05 0.84
C THR A 202 7.86 -8.33 1.64
N HIS A 203 6.76 -8.81 2.17
CA HIS A 203 6.67 -10.06 2.91
C HIS A 203 5.64 -10.98 2.28
N SER A 204 6.01 -12.23 2.06
CA SER A 204 5.12 -13.24 1.50
C SER A 204 4.81 -14.31 2.54
N ILE A 205 3.54 -14.71 2.59
CA ILE A 205 3.06 -15.78 3.46
C ILE A 205 2.38 -16.87 2.64
N SER A 206 2.40 -18.07 3.17
CA SER A 206 1.61 -19.19 2.62
C SER A 206 1.27 -20.14 3.75
N PHE A 207 -0.01 -20.46 3.88
CA PHE A 207 -0.48 -21.43 4.88
C PHE A 207 -1.65 -22.25 4.36
N SER A 208 -1.86 -23.44 4.94
CA SER A 208 -2.95 -24.34 4.58
C SER A 208 -4.20 -24.04 5.40
N LEU A 209 -5.34 -24.12 4.76
CA LEU A 209 -6.65 -24.04 5.42
C LEU A 209 -7.05 -25.41 5.98
N PRO A 210 -7.34 -25.51 7.28
CA PRO A 210 -7.92 -26.73 7.84
C PRO A 210 -9.20 -27.13 7.11
N PRO A 211 -9.43 -28.43 6.85
CA PRO A 211 -10.64 -28.90 6.17
C PRO A 211 -11.95 -28.44 6.84
N ALA A 212 -11.95 -28.31 8.15
CA ALA A 212 -13.09 -27.81 8.92
C ALA A 212 -13.45 -26.33 8.62
N ILE A 213 -12.54 -25.56 8.03
CA ILE A 213 -12.83 -24.21 7.56
C ILE A 213 -13.46 -24.26 6.16
N VAL A 214 -12.90 -25.06 5.28
CA VAL A 214 -13.37 -25.16 3.89
C VAL A 214 -14.79 -25.75 3.80
N THR A 215 -15.13 -26.68 4.70
CA THR A 215 -16.47 -27.31 4.77
C THR A 215 -17.48 -26.54 5.63
N ALA A 216 -17.08 -25.44 6.27
CA ALA A 216 -17.97 -24.61 7.08
C ALA A 216 -18.91 -23.76 6.22
N SER A 217 -19.90 -23.12 6.85
CA SER A 217 -20.69 -22.11 6.16
C SER A 217 -19.81 -20.95 5.69
N PRO A 218 -20.14 -20.27 4.58
CA PRO A 218 -19.36 -19.16 4.06
C PRO A 218 -18.99 -18.11 5.12
N GLU A 219 -19.92 -17.74 5.99
CA GLU A 219 -19.70 -16.73 7.04
C GLU A 219 -18.70 -17.21 8.10
N SER A 220 -18.82 -18.48 8.51
CA SER A 220 -17.88 -19.08 9.48
C SER A 220 -16.50 -19.26 8.86
N ALA A 221 -16.43 -19.66 7.61
CA ALA A 221 -15.18 -19.82 6.87
C ALA A 221 -14.47 -18.46 6.68
N GLY A 222 -15.18 -17.44 6.19
CA GLY A 222 -14.66 -16.09 6.01
C GLY A 222 -14.06 -15.52 7.30
N THR A 223 -14.79 -15.61 8.42
CA THR A 223 -14.31 -15.13 9.73
C THR A 223 -13.03 -15.87 10.18
N LYS A 224 -12.97 -17.18 10.02
CA LYS A 224 -11.80 -17.97 10.42
C LYS A 224 -10.59 -17.73 9.52
N ILE A 225 -10.81 -17.54 8.22
CA ILE A 225 -9.74 -17.20 7.27
C ILE A 225 -9.13 -15.85 7.63
N LEU A 226 -9.96 -14.83 7.91
CA LEU A 226 -9.45 -13.51 8.34
C LEU A 226 -8.68 -13.61 9.66
N ALA A 227 -9.13 -14.42 10.62
CA ALA A 227 -8.40 -14.63 11.88
C ALA A 227 -7.01 -15.26 11.65
N LEU A 228 -6.86 -16.16 10.68
CA LEU A 228 -5.56 -16.71 10.31
C LEU A 228 -4.68 -15.66 9.63
N ILE A 229 -5.22 -14.86 8.71
CA ILE A 229 -4.53 -13.73 8.08
C ILE A 229 -4.05 -12.73 9.14
N GLU A 230 -4.92 -12.33 10.06
CA GLU A 230 -4.61 -11.45 11.19
C GLU A 230 -3.42 -11.97 12.01
N SER A 231 -3.42 -13.27 12.31
CA SER A 231 -2.31 -13.90 13.03
C SER A 231 -0.99 -13.79 12.28
N GLU A 232 -0.98 -13.99 10.96
CA GLU A 232 0.23 -13.88 10.14
C GLU A 232 0.69 -12.42 9.99
N GLU A 233 -0.24 -11.48 9.78
CA GLU A 233 0.09 -10.05 9.76
C GLU A 233 0.67 -9.57 11.09
N ALA A 234 0.12 -10.02 12.23
CA ALA A 234 0.64 -9.68 13.55
C ALA A 234 2.06 -10.21 13.76
N LYS A 235 2.37 -11.43 13.31
CA LYS A 235 3.74 -11.97 13.35
C LYS A 235 4.70 -11.10 12.53
N TYR A 236 4.29 -10.69 11.34
CA TYR A 236 5.11 -9.83 10.49
C TYR A 236 5.34 -8.45 11.10
N GLN A 237 4.31 -7.81 11.64
CA GLN A 237 4.42 -6.52 12.33
C GLN A 237 5.37 -6.59 13.53
N ASN A 238 5.29 -7.66 14.32
CA ASN A 238 6.20 -7.90 15.44
C ASN A 238 7.65 -8.06 14.93
N SER A 239 7.85 -8.84 13.87
CA SER A 239 9.18 -9.01 13.24
C SER A 239 9.75 -7.69 12.71
N LEU A 240 8.92 -6.80 12.14
CA LEU A 240 9.34 -5.46 11.75
C LEU A 240 9.81 -4.64 12.96
N ASN A 241 9.07 -4.66 14.07
CA ASN A 241 9.44 -3.95 15.29
C ASN A 241 10.76 -4.47 15.85
N ASP A 242 10.97 -5.79 15.89
CA ASP A 242 12.21 -6.40 16.34
C ASP A 242 13.39 -6.00 15.44
N THR A 243 13.16 -5.97 14.12
CA THR A 243 14.17 -5.55 13.14
C THR A 243 14.55 -4.07 13.33
N TYR A 244 13.59 -3.18 13.55
CA TYR A 244 13.86 -1.78 13.87
C TYR A 244 14.69 -1.63 15.15
N HIS A 245 14.35 -2.39 16.17
CA HIS A 245 15.08 -2.36 17.44
C HIS A 245 16.52 -2.85 17.26
N GLU A 246 16.73 -3.94 16.53
CA GLU A 246 18.05 -4.47 16.22
C GLU A 246 18.88 -3.51 15.36
N MET A 247 18.29 -2.89 14.34
CA MET A 247 18.96 -1.90 13.51
C MET A 247 19.41 -0.70 14.34
N SER A 248 18.55 -0.17 15.22
CA SER A 248 18.89 0.93 16.10
C SER A 248 20.05 0.57 17.05
N GLU A 249 19.96 -0.57 17.71
CA GLU A 249 20.92 -0.95 18.77
C GLU A 249 22.26 -1.48 18.22
N LYS A 250 22.26 -2.18 17.10
CA LYS A 250 23.46 -2.84 16.57
C LYS A 250 24.01 -2.16 15.32
N THR A 251 23.19 -2.04 14.26
CA THR A 251 23.67 -1.63 12.94
C THR A 251 24.11 -0.17 12.94
N PHE A 252 23.28 0.75 13.43
CA PHE A 252 23.63 2.16 13.47
C PHE A 252 24.76 2.45 14.44
N LYS A 253 24.83 1.75 15.58
CA LYS A 253 25.99 1.85 16.50
C LYS A 253 27.29 1.36 15.85
N SER A 254 27.22 0.27 15.07
CA SER A 254 28.38 -0.27 14.36
C SER A 254 28.86 0.63 13.25
N LEU A 255 27.94 1.15 12.41
CA LEU A 255 28.26 2.11 11.36
C LEU A 255 28.90 3.39 11.93
N ARG A 256 28.40 3.88 13.06
CA ARG A 256 28.97 5.02 13.76
C ARG A 256 30.41 4.77 14.20
N ARG A 257 30.74 3.55 14.65
CA ARG A 257 32.10 3.17 15.02
C ARG A 257 33.04 3.07 13.82
N ALA A 258 32.50 2.79 12.63
CA ALA A 258 33.25 2.68 11.38
C ALA A 258 33.51 4.05 10.70
N LEU A 259 32.87 5.13 11.16
CA LEU A 259 33.09 6.48 10.61
C LEU A 259 34.57 6.90 10.80
N PRO A 260 35.26 7.35 9.74
CA PRO A 260 36.61 7.87 9.87
C PRO A 260 36.63 9.05 10.85
N MET A 261 37.49 8.99 11.85
CA MET A 261 37.67 10.08 12.81
C MET A 261 38.25 11.28 12.09
N THR A 262 37.47 12.34 11.91
CA THR A 262 37.98 13.64 11.53
C THR A 262 38.73 14.26 12.70
N ARG A 263 39.63 15.23 12.47
CA ARG A 263 40.45 15.90 13.50
C ARG A 263 39.65 16.54 14.65
N SER A 264 38.37 16.75 14.48
CA SER A 264 37.46 17.20 15.54
C SER A 264 36.92 15.99 16.31
N LYS A 265 37.21 15.90 17.60
CA LYS A 265 36.58 14.92 18.49
C LYS A 265 35.08 15.27 18.55
N LEU A 266 34.25 14.53 17.83
CA LEU A 266 32.81 14.56 18.03
C LEU A 266 32.54 13.90 19.41
N ASP A 267 32.00 14.68 20.31
CA ASP A 267 31.55 14.18 21.61
C ASP A 267 30.23 13.43 21.40
N TRP A 268 30.36 12.15 21.13
CA TRP A 268 29.22 11.28 20.83
C TRP A 268 28.29 11.08 22.03
N GLU A 269 28.76 11.33 23.26
CA GLU A 269 27.89 11.30 24.43
C GLU A 269 26.91 12.47 24.46
N LYS A 270 27.33 13.63 23.96
CA LYS A 270 26.43 14.76 23.74
C LYS A 270 25.40 14.47 22.64
N VAL A 271 25.78 13.77 21.56
CA VAL A 271 24.87 13.36 20.50
C VAL A 271 23.90 12.29 20.97
N LEU A 272 24.33 11.37 21.83
CA LEU A 272 23.46 10.37 22.45
C LEU A 272 22.45 10.96 23.44
N GLY A 273 22.79 12.10 24.04
CA GLY A 273 21.89 12.88 24.91
C GLY A 273 20.88 13.72 24.12
N TYR A 274 21.05 13.83 22.83
CA TYR A 274 20.11 14.55 21.95
C TYR A 274 18.85 13.72 21.79
N LYS A 275 17.87 13.96 22.63
CA LYS A 275 16.54 13.40 22.44
C LYS A 275 15.87 14.18 21.32
N LEU A 276 15.46 13.49 20.26
CA LEU A 276 14.54 14.06 19.27
C LEU A 276 13.39 14.76 19.98
N GLY A 277 13.25 16.07 19.79
CA GLY A 277 12.27 16.89 20.49
C GLY A 277 12.79 17.64 21.73
N ALA A 278 14.03 17.48 22.16
CA ALA A 278 14.62 18.29 23.24
C ALA A 278 14.69 19.79 22.86
N GLU A 279 14.80 20.10 21.58
CA GLU A 279 14.73 21.47 21.04
C GLU A 279 13.37 22.12 21.30
N LEU A 280 12.29 21.34 21.27
CA LEU A 280 10.93 21.84 21.56
C LEU A 280 10.70 22.12 23.04
N SER A 281 11.49 21.52 23.92
CA SER A 281 11.39 21.77 25.37
C SER A 281 12.21 22.99 25.82
N SER A 282 13.28 23.34 25.10
CA SER A 282 14.09 24.53 25.40
C SER A 282 13.42 25.84 24.97
N SER A 283 12.47 25.80 24.03
CA SER A 283 11.70 27.00 23.64
C SER A 283 10.57 27.38 24.63
N LYS A 284 10.22 26.54 25.58
CA LYS A 284 9.21 26.83 26.62
C LYS A 284 9.72 27.62 27.80
N GLY A 285 11.03 27.87 27.89
CA GLY A 285 11.66 28.62 29.00
C GLY A 285 11.82 30.13 28.79
N ALA A 286 11.40 30.71 27.66
CA ALA A 286 11.67 32.10 27.31
C ALA A 286 10.45 33.03 27.42
N PHE A 287 9.36 32.61 28.03
CA PHE A 287 8.23 33.50 28.35
C PHE A 287 8.00 33.58 29.86
N THR A 288 8.80 34.39 30.52
CA THR A 288 8.41 35.02 31.80
C THR A 288 7.74 36.34 31.45
N PRO A 289 6.44 36.56 31.76
CA PRO A 289 5.87 37.89 31.70
C PRO A 289 6.48 38.71 32.83
N GLY A 290 7.20 39.75 32.45
CA GLY A 290 7.66 40.77 33.42
C GLY A 290 6.47 41.46 34.07
N SER A 291 6.53 41.56 35.37
CA SER A 291 5.70 42.37 36.24
C SER A 291 5.64 43.82 35.85
#